data_c07a611a53cb5db2b54682a5158cef74
#
_entry.id   c07a611a53cb5db2b54682a5158cef74
#
_cell.length_a   1.000
_cell.length_b   1.000
_cell.length_c   1.000
_cell.angle_alpha   90.00
_cell.angle_beta   90.00
_cell.angle_gamma   90.00
#
_symmetry.space_group_name_H-M   'P 1'
#
loop_
_entity.id
_entity.type
_entity.pdbx_description
1 polymer ?
#
loop_
_entity_poly.entity_id
_entity_poly.type
_entity_poly.pdbx_seq_one_letter_code
_entity_poly.pdbx_strand_id
1 'polypeptide(L)'
;MFSSEDLKCLDPQYFSIITTDAYDVTIMSRNTGHYWYLHNPEYPDQGTVIIFHKHKASHPYHQHGRANTLRQAVRGIRKHDRWQMNGRKW
;
A
#
# COMPACT_ATOMS: atom_id res chain seq x y z
N MET A 1 8.62 11.55 4.28
CA MET A 1 9.42 10.87 3.23
C MET A 1 9.75 9.45 3.69
N PHE A 2 9.63 8.49 2.79
CA PHE A 2 9.99 7.10 3.10
C PHE A 2 11.51 6.95 3.10
N SER A 3 12.04 6.33 4.15
CA SER A 3 13.46 5.99 4.23
C SER A 3 13.73 4.65 3.56
N SER A 4 15.03 4.33 3.36
CA SER A 4 15.40 3.00 2.86
C SER A 4 14.91 1.89 3.79
N GLU A 5 14.93 2.14 5.10
CA GLU A 5 14.40 1.19 6.08
C GLU A 5 12.90 0.98 5.93
N ASP A 6 12.14 2.07 5.67
CA ASP A 6 10.71 1.97 5.44
C ASP A 6 10.42 1.07 4.24
N LEU A 7 11.17 1.26 3.16
CA LEU A 7 10.96 0.52 1.92
C LEU A 7 11.27 -0.98 2.04
N LYS A 8 12.04 -1.39 3.05
CA LYS A 8 12.35 -2.81 3.26
C LYS A 8 11.14 -3.65 3.65
N CYS A 9 10.06 -3.03 4.11
CA CYS A 9 8.83 -3.78 4.43
C CYS A 9 8.06 -4.22 3.18
N LEU A 10 8.46 -3.75 1.99
CA LEU A 10 7.85 -4.13 0.72
C LEU A 10 8.46 -5.44 0.22
N ASP A 11 7.89 -6.56 0.65
CA ASP A 11 8.38 -7.89 0.28
C ASP A 11 8.08 -8.16 -1.20
N PRO A 12 9.11 -8.32 -2.06
CA PRO A 12 8.91 -8.56 -3.49
C PRO A 12 8.30 -9.93 -3.80
N GLN A 13 8.28 -10.85 -2.84
CA GLN A 13 7.58 -12.13 -3.01
C GLN A 13 6.08 -11.98 -2.78
N TYR A 14 5.68 -11.01 -1.96
CA TYR A 14 4.27 -10.73 -1.70
C TYR A 14 3.72 -9.69 -2.67
N PHE A 15 4.49 -8.66 -2.98
CA PHE A 15 4.08 -7.55 -3.83
C PHE A 15 4.86 -7.51 -5.13
N SER A 16 4.17 -7.19 -6.21
CA SER A 16 4.82 -6.68 -7.43
C SER A 16 5.06 -5.19 -7.21
N ILE A 17 6.31 -4.78 -7.16
CA ILE A 17 6.68 -3.38 -6.91
C ILE A 17 6.75 -2.68 -8.25
N ILE A 18 5.82 -1.74 -8.47
CA ILE A 18 5.67 -1.04 -9.75
C ILE A 18 6.56 0.19 -9.77
N THR A 19 6.40 1.08 -8.78
CA THR A 19 7.27 2.25 -8.62
C THR A 19 7.54 2.48 -7.14
N THR A 20 8.74 2.96 -6.82
CA THR A 20 9.09 3.40 -5.47
C THR A 20 9.96 4.63 -5.54
N ASP A 21 9.65 5.63 -4.73
CA ASP A 21 10.52 6.76 -4.46
C ASP A 21 10.29 7.24 -3.03
N ALA A 22 10.86 8.39 -2.68
CA ALA A 22 10.82 8.87 -1.31
C ALA A 22 9.42 9.26 -0.82
N TYR A 23 8.48 9.52 -1.72
CA TYR A 23 7.15 10.03 -1.37
C TYR A 23 6.02 9.15 -1.88
N ASP A 24 6.28 8.32 -2.89
CA ASP A 24 5.24 7.60 -3.59
C ASP A 24 5.66 6.15 -3.82
N VAL A 25 4.76 5.22 -3.48
CA VAL A 25 4.96 3.79 -3.69
C VAL A 25 3.73 3.24 -4.38
N THR A 26 3.92 2.57 -5.52
CA THR A 26 2.85 1.86 -6.22
C THR A 26 3.20 0.37 -6.25
N ILE A 27 2.32 -0.44 -5.70
CA ILE A 27 2.50 -1.88 -5.57
C ILE A 27 1.22 -2.62 -5.96
N MET A 28 1.36 -3.90 -6.28
CA MET A 28 0.23 -4.79 -6.50
C MET A 28 0.40 -6.00 -5.59
N SER A 29 -0.66 -6.36 -4.85
CA SER A 29 -0.67 -7.60 -4.07
C SER A 29 -0.77 -8.79 -5.04
N ARG A 30 0.20 -9.71 -5.01
CA ARG A 30 0.23 -10.82 -5.97
C ARG A 30 -0.92 -11.80 -5.79
N ASN A 31 -1.39 -11.97 -4.56
CA ASN A 31 -2.48 -12.91 -4.26
C ASN A 31 -3.85 -12.42 -4.71
N THR A 32 -4.15 -11.14 -4.56
CA THR A 32 -5.45 -10.57 -4.93
C THR A 32 -5.46 -9.90 -6.30
N GLY A 33 -4.29 -9.47 -6.77
CA GLY A 33 -4.18 -8.65 -7.98
C GLY A 33 -4.62 -7.20 -7.76
N HIS A 34 -4.86 -6.79 -6.53
CA HIS A 34 -5.28 -5.43 -6.20
C HIS A 34 -4.09 -4.48 -6.20
N TYR A 35 -4.34 -3.23 -6.61
CA TYR A 35 -3.33 -2.18 -6.70
C TYR A 35 -3.45 -1.24 -5.52
N TRP A 36 -2.29 -0.81 -5.01
CA TRP A 36 -2.17 0.10 -3.88
C TRP A 36 -1.19 1.21 -4.23
N TYR A 37 -1.61 2.43 -3.98
CA TYR A 37 -0.76 3.61 -4.11
C TYR A 37 -0.62 4.24 -2.72
N LEU A 38 0.60 4.38 -2.25
CA LEU A 38 0.93 4.85 -0.91
C LEU A 38 1.68 6.16 -1.04
N HIS A 39 1.10 7.23 -0.50
CA HIS A 39 1.66 8.57 -0.58
C HIS A 39 2.04 9.05 0.81
N ASN A 40 3.28 9.55 0.95
CA ASN A 40 3.76 10.16 2.18
C ASN A 40 3.96 11.66 1.93
N PRO A 41 3.02 12.52 2.36
CA PRO A 41 3.17 13.96 2.14
C PRO A 41 4.38 14.50 2.93
N GLU A 42 5.09 15.44 2.31
CA GLU A 42 6.27 16.02 2.93
C GLU A 42 5.89 16.98 4.07
N TYR A 43 4.83 17.75 3.86
CA TYR A 43 4.40 18.78 4.80
C TYR A 43 2.92 19.10 4.57
N PRO A 44 2.12 19.34 5.62
CA PRO A 44 2.48 19.36 7.05
C PRO A 44 2.44 17.97 7.71
N ASP A 45 1.97 16.94 7.04
CA ASP A 45 1.64 15.64 7.61
C ASP A 45 2.78 14.63 7.48
N GLN A 46 4.00 15.04 7.80
CA GLN A 46 5.15 14.13 7.81
C GLN A 46 4.86 12.90 8.65
N GLY A 47 5.23 11.73 8.12
CA GLY A 47 5.03 10.48 8.82
C GLY A 47 3.69 9.81 8.54
N THR A 48 2.71 10.53 7.99
CA THR A 48 1.43 9.94 7.61
C THR A 48 1.52 9.31 6.23
N VAL A 49 0.94 8.13 6.08
CA VAL A 49 0.84 7.44 4.80
C VAL A 49 -0.62 7.42 4.37
N ILE A 50 -0.91 8.02 3.22
CA ILE A 50 -2.25 7.99 2.64
C ILE A 50 -2.32 6.80 1.69
N ILE A 51 -3.33 5.95 1.87
CA ILE A 51 -3.48 4.70 1.16
C ILE A 51 -4.60 4.83 0.14
N PHE A 52 -4.29 4.58 -1.13
CA PHE A 52 -5.26 4.52 -2.23
C PHE A 52 -5.30 3.09 -2.75
N HIS A 53 -6.46 2.67 -3.22
CA HIS A 53 -6.73 1.29 -3.58
C HIS A 53 -7.56 1.21 -4.86
N LYS A 54 -7.30 0.19 -5.68
CA LYS A 54 -8.17 -0.20 -6.79
C LYS A 54 -8.05 -1.69 -7.04
N HIS A 55 -9.12 -2.29 -7.57
CA HIS A 55 -9.16 -3.73 -7.82
C HIS A 55 -8.51 -4.13 -9.14
N LYS A 56 -8.57 -3.29 -10.14
CA LYS A 56 -8.05 -3.56 -11.49
C LYS A 56 -7.25 -2.39 -12.01
N ALA A 57 -6.30 -2.66 -12.88
CA ALA A 57 -5.44 -1.63 -13.46
C ALA A 57 -6.24 -0.52 -14.15
N SER A 58 -7.37 -0.88 -14.80
CA SER A 58 -8.23 0.06 -15.52
C SER A 58 -9.12 0.92 -14.63
N HIS A 59 -9.24 0.59 -13.34
CA HIS A 59 -10.08 1.34 -12.41
C HIS A 59 -9.35 2.57 -11.88
N PRO A 60 -10.07 3.66 -11.55
CA PRO A 60 -9.46 4.76 -10.82
C PRO A 60 -9.16 4.36 -9.38
N TYR A 61 -8.11 4.97 -8.81
CA TYR A 61 -7.84 4.83 -7.39
C TYR A 61 -8.89 5.55 -6.56
N HIS A 62 -9.21 5.02 -5.38
CA HIS A 62 -10.00 5.71 -4.37
C HIS A 62 -9.25 5.66 -3.05
N GLN A 63 -9.48 6.63 -2.19
CA GLN A 63 -8.83 6.67 -0.89
C GLN A 63 -9.38 5.53 -0.02
N HIS A 64 -8.45 4.72 0.51
CA HIS A 64 -8.78 3.57 1.35
C HIS A 64 -8.63 3.90 2.83
N GLY A 65 -7.57 4.63 3.19
CA GLY A 65 -7.32 4.96 4.58
C GLY A 65 -5.97 5.63 4.77
N ARG A 66 -5.52 5.66 6.02
CA ARG A 66 -4.25 6.25 6.41
C ARG A 66 -3.54 5.36 7.42
N ALA A 67 -2.22 5.51 7.48
CA ALA A 67 -1.39 4.85 8.48
C ALA A 67 -0.29 5.83 8.94
N ASN A 68 0.31 5.56 10.09
CA ASN A 68 1.38 6.41 10.60
C ASN A 68 2.74 6.09 9.97
N THR A 69 2.90 4.84 9.51
CA THR A 69 4.15 4.38 8.90
C THR A 69 3.84 3.50 7.69
N LEU A 70 4.83 3.33 6.82
CA LEU A 70 4.70 2.41 5.68
C LEU A 70 4.50 0.98 6.16
N ARG A 71 5.17 0.58 7.24
CA ARG A 71 5.00 -0.75 7.83
C ARG A 71 3.56 -0.99 8.28
N GLN A 72 2.94 -0.02 8.93
CA GLN A 72 1.52 -0.12 9.33
C GLN A 72 0.60 -0.19 8.11
N ALA A 73 0.89 0.61 7.07
CA ALA A 73 0.13 0.58 5.84
C ALA A 73 0.18 -0.81 5.21
N VAL A 74 1.37 -1.38 5.08
CA VAL A 74 1.58 -2.71 4.52
C VAL A 74 0.86 -3.79 5.34
N ARG A 75 0.92 -3.68 6.66
CA ARG A 75 0.20 -4.62 7.55
C ARG A 75 -1.30 -4.56 7.30
N GLY A 76 -1.86 -3.36 7.16
CA GLY A 76 -3.27 -3.19 6.84
C GLY A 76 -3.65 -3.73 5.48
N ILE A 77 -2.78 -3.54 4.47
CA ILE A 77 -2.97 -4.09 3.13
C ILE A 77 -3.01 -5.61 3.18
N ARG A 78 -2.07 -6.25 3.87
CA ARG A 78 -2.02 -7.71 3.97
C ARG A 78 -3.25 -8.26 4.69
N LYS A 79 -3.73 -7.56 5.70
CA LYS A 79 -4.96 -7.92 6.41
C LYS A 79 -6.17 -7.82 5.49
N HIS A 80 -6.26 -6.76 4.69
CA HIS A 80 -7.32 -6.58 3.71
C HIS A 80 -7.27 -7.68 2.63
N ASP A 81 -6.08 -8.01 2.14
CA ASP A 81 -5.88 -9.08 1.17
C ASP A 81 -6.38 -10.43 1.72
N ARG A 82 -6.06 -10.70 2.99
CA ARG A 82 -6.52 -11.95 3.64
C ARG A 82 -8.04 -12.00 3.71
N TRP A 83 -8.66 -10.89 4.09
CA TRP A 83 -10.12 -10.78 4.13
C TRP A 83 -10.72 -11.01 2.74
N GLN A 84 -10.12 -10.43 1.72
CA GLN A 84 -10.54 -10.58 0.32
C GLN A 84 -10.40 -12.04 -0.13
N MET A 85 -9.27 -12.69 0.19
CA MET A 85 -9.00 -14.09 -0.17
C MET A 85 -9.93 -15.06 0.54
N ASN A 86 -10.43 -14.71 1.72
CA ASN A 86 -11.40 -15.51 2.48
C ASN A 86 -12.85 -15.25 2.06
N GLY A 87 -13.08 -14.72 0.85
CA GLY A 87 -14.43 -14.41 0.38
C GLY A 87 -15.08 -13.29 1.16
N ARG A 88 -14.28 -12.34 1.66
CA ARG A 88 -14.71 -11.18 2.45
C ARG A 88 -15.29 -11.57 3.80
N LYS A 89 -14.72 -12.59 4.41
CA LYS A 89 -15.04 -13.03 5.78
C LYS A 89 -13.79 -12.98 6.64
N TRP A 90 -13.95 -12.57 7.88
CA TRP A 90 -12.85 -12.58 8.85
C TRP A 90 -12.66 -13.94 9.53
#